data_a0a282a6530696e5af7749479b4c4f40
#
_entry.id   a0a282a6530696e5af7749479b4c4f40
#
_cell.length_a   1.000
_cell.length_b   1.000
_cell.length_c   1.000
_cell.angle_alpha   90.00
_cell.angle_beta   90.00
_cell.angle_gamma   90.00
#
_symmetry.space_group_name_H-M   'P 1'
#
loop_
_entity.id
_entity.type
_entity.pdbx_description
1 polymer ?
#
loop_
_entity_poly.entity_id
_entity_poly.type
_entity_poly.pdbx_seq_one_letter_code
_entity_poly.pdbx_strand_id
1 'polypeptide(L)'
;MLVLADSLAYHGPVRPELLTEPRLFPNVMADELDAEADVVAQVGWTARHVWRSLTRDPRVYSLLVPAADAVVLAVGGMDYLPTALPTHLREGIAFLRPRPVRRVVRRAYLAAQPRMARWTRGRIRALPQRLTDGYLTDCVTALRSVRPGLPIIGILPPRHRAAAFGSELRGHEAAWLAARAWGAEHDVPMADLAPVVQPHLDAGRGNPDGLHFGWESHRDVGHELARVLRSCPGWPPR
;
A
#
# COMPACT_ATOMS: atom_id res chain seq x y z
N MET A 1 1.36 8.84 14.81
CA MET A 1 1.41 8.98 13.34
C MET A 1 0.33 8.15 12.68
N LEU A 2 -0.15 8.53 11.49
CA LEU A 2 -1.19 7.81 10.76
C LEU A 2 -0.61 7.06 9.55
N VAL A 3 -0.83 5.74 9.47
CA VAL A 3 -0.41 4.91 8.35
C VAL A 3 -1.64 4.50 7.54
N LEU A 4 -1.74 4.98 6.30
CA LEU A 4 -2.79 4.65 5.34
C LEU A 4 -2.22 3.64 4.34
N ALA A 5 -2.67 2.38 4.42
CA ALA A 5 -1.98 1.28 3.76
C ALA A 5 -2.90 0.22 3.15
N ASP A 6 -2.32 -0.70 2.42
CA ASP A 6 -2.94 -1.95 2.01
C ASP A 6 -2.60 -3.10 2.99
N SER A 7 -2.75 -4.35 2.54
CA SER A 7 -2.49 -5.54 3.37
C SER A 7 -1.02 -5.71 3.78
N LEU A 8 -0.07 -5.06 3.14
CA LEU A 8 1.34 -5.12 3.52
C LEU A 8 1.57 -4.60 4.95
N ALA A 9 0.71 -3.70 5.44
CA ALA A 9 0.85 -3.12 6.77
C ALA A 9 0.53 -4.08 7.92
N TYR A 10 -0.24 -5.15 7.66
CA TYR A 10 -0.69 -6.04 8.74
C TYR A 10 -0.64 -7.53 8.39
N HIS A 11 -0.20 -7.90 7.20
CA HIS A 11 -0.10 -9.31 6.81
C HIS A 11 1.31 -9.81 7.11
N GLY A 12 1.43 -10.63 8.13
CA GLY A 12 2.68 -11.30 8.46
C GLY A 12 3.05 -12.43 7.48
N PRO A 13 4.11 -13.18 7.77
CA PRO A 13 4.63 -14.20 6.85
C PRO A 13 3.69 -15.37 6.56
N VAL A 14 2.65 -15.58 7.37
CA VAL A 14 1.71 -16.70 7.23
C VAL A 14 0.27 -16.24 7.09
N ARG A 15 -0.12 -15.20 7.82
CA ARG A 15 -1.52 -14.73 7.93
C ARG A 15 -1.59 -13.26 8.29
N PRO A 16 -2.78 -12.65 8.14
CA PRO A 16 -3.03 -11.35 8.75
C PRO A 16 -2.86 -11.40 10.28
N GLU A 17 -2.21 -10.40 10.84
CA GLU A 17 -1.97 -10.23 12.27
C GLU A 17 -2.84 -9.10 12.83
N LEU A 18 -2.86 -8.96 14.15
CA LEU A 18 -3.46 -7.79 14.80
C LEU A 18 -2.63 -6.55 14.46
N LEU A 19 -3.26 -5.40 14.28
CA LEU A 19 -2.56 -4.15 14.00
C LEU A 19 -1.58 -3.73 15.11
N THR A 20 -1.75 -4.29 16.29
CA THR A 20 -0.87 -4.10 17.46
C THR A 20 0.33 -5.05 17.50
N GLU A 21 0.48 -5.97 16.53
CA GLU A 21 1.65 -6.87 16.48
C GLU A 21 2.94 -6.03 16.30
N PRO A 22 3.88 -6.04 17.28
CA PRO A 22 5.02 -5.10 17.28
C PRO A 22 5.99 -5.31 16.13
N ARG A 23 5.99 -6.49 15.48
CA ARG A 23 6.88 -6.79 14.35
C ARG A 23 6.36 -6.29 13.00
N LEU A 24 5.14 -5.78 12.92
CA LEU A 24 4.64 -5.15 11.69
C LEU A 24 5.37 -3.84 11.43
N PHE A 25 5.66 -3.52 10.17
CA PHE A 25 6.47 -2.35 9.83
C PHE A 25 5.90 -1.02 10.37
N PRO A 26 4.57 -0.81 10.49
CA PRO A 26 4.06 0.42 11.09
C PRO A 26 4.49 0.57 12.56
N ASN A 27 4.47 -0.53 13.31
CA ASN A 27 4.84 -0.53 14.72
C ASN A 27 6.36 -0.47 14.91
N VAL A 28 7.13 -1.16 14.06
CA VAL A 28 8.60 -1.03 14.04
C VAL A 28 9.02 0.41 13.75
N MET A 29 8.38 1.06 12.76
CA MET A 29 8.63 2.46 12.44
C MET A 29 8.26 3.36 13.62
N ALA A 30 7.15 3.11 14.28
CA ALA A 30 6.68 3.89 15.42
C ALA A 30 7.63 3.78 16.62
N ASP A 31 8.07 2.56 16.96
CA ASP A 31 9.05 2.29 18.01
C ASP A 31 10.38 3.01 17.75
N GLU A 32 10.89 2.93 16.53
CA GLU A 32 12.11 3.62 16.09
C GLU A 32 12.02 5.15 16.24
N LEU A 33 10.81 5.71 16.18
CA LEU A 33 10.54 7.16 16.25
C LEU A 33 10.01 7.60 17.61
N ASP A 34 9.91 6.69 18.60
CA ASP A 34 9.29 6.94 19.91
C ASP A 34 7.88 7.53 19.80
N ALA A 35 7.05 6.89 18.99
CA ALA A 35 5.73 7.33 18.63
C ALA A 35 4.74 6.15 18.61
N GLU A 36 3.46 6.46 18.38
CA GLU A 36 2.41 5.44 18.18
C GLU A 36 1.91 5.47 16.73
N ALA A 37 1.59 4.29 16.18
CA ALA A 37 1.05 4.14 14.84
C ALA A 37 -0.45 3.83 14.86
N ASP A 38 -1.26 4.75 14.35
CA ASP A 38 -2.64 4.49 13.96
C ASP A 38 -2.65 3.92 12.53
N VAL A 39 -3.08 2.69 12.36
CA VAL A 39 -3.06 2.02 11.05
C VAL A 39 -4.47 1.90 10.50
N VAL A 40 -4.69 2.44 9.31
CA VAL A 40 -5.92 2.30 8.52
C VAL A 40 -5.57 1.57 7.24
N ALA A 41 -5.88 0.28 7.20
CA ALA A 41 -5.47 -0.59 6.12
C ALA A 41 -6.51 -1.67 5.79
N GLN A 42 -6.54 -2.12 4.54
CA GLN A 42 -7.36 -3.26 4.12
C GLN A 42 -6.75 -4.00 2.94
N VAL A 43 -7.07 -5.30 2.82
CA VAL A 43 -6.61 -6.16 1.72
C VAL A 43 -6.93 -5.55 0.36
N GLY A 44 -5.90 -5.42 -0.47
CA GLY A 44 -6.04 -5.01 -1.86
C GLY A 44 -6.45 -3.55 -2.06
N TRP A 45 -6.22 -2.71 -1.05
CA TRP A 45 -6.45 -1.28 -1.21
C TRP A 45 -5.53 -0.68 -2.27
N THR A 46 -6.07 0.29 -2.98
CA THR A 46 -5.43 1.16 -3.96
C THR A 46 -5.48 2.60 -3.46
N ALA A 47 -4.80 3.53 -4.11
CA ALA A 47 -4.88 4.96 -3.81
C ALA A 47 -6.34 5.47 -3.74
N ARG A 48 -7.23 4.96 -4.60
CA ARG A 48 -8.67 5.25 -4.57
C ARG A 48 -9.34 4.88 -3.24
N HIS A 49 -8.93 3.77 -2.62
CA HIS A 49 -9.52 3.34 -1.33
C HIS A 49 -9.06 4.23 -0.19
N VAL A 50 -7.79 4.63 -0.20
CA VAL A 50 -7.26 5.59 0.77
C VAL A 50 -8.00 6.92 0.65
N TRP A 51 -8.18 7.44 -0.55
CA TRP A 51 -8.99 8.64 -0.79
C TRP A 51 -10.42 8.50 -0.23
N ARG A 52 -11.06 7.35 -0.46
CA ARG A 52 -12.40 7.08 0.10
C ARG A 52 -12.39 7.01 1.62
N SER A 53 -11.37 6.42 2.22
CA SER A 53 -11.23 6.36 3.68
C SER A 53 -11.07 7.78 4.26
N LEU A 54 -10.20 8.60 3.67
CA LEU A 54 -10.00 9.99 4.08
C LEU A 54 -11.25 10.86 3.96
N THR A 55 -12.15 10.56 3.00
CA THR A 55 -13.30 11.43 2.72
C THR A 55 -14.63 10.89 3.24
N ARG A 56 -14.71 9.61 3.62
CA ARG A 56 -15.96 8.94 3.97
C ARG A 56 -15.97 8.25 5.32
N ASP A 57 -14.81 7.99 5.92
CA ASP A 57 -14.74 7.44 7.28
C ASP A 57 -14.57 8.62 8.28
N PRO A 58 -15.62 8.92 9.09
CA PRO A 58 -15.56 10.01 10.06
C PRO A 58 -14.42 9.88 11.06
N ARG A 59 -14.03 8.65 11.43
CA ARG A 59 -12.93 8.42 12.37
C ARG A 59 -11.60 8.85 11.75
N VAL A 60 -11.42 8.62 10.45
CA VAL A 60 -10.17 8.97 9.78
C VAL A 60 -10.03 10.47 9.68
N TYR A 61 -10.99 11.18 9.07
CA TYR A 61 -10.84 12.61 8.82
C TYR A 61 -11.08 13.49 10.04
N SER A 62 -11.90 13.04 11.02
CA SER A 62 -12.24 13.89 12.19
C SER A 62 -11.48 13.54 13.46
N LEU A 63 -10.86 12.37 13.55
CA LEU A 63 -10.09 11.96 14.72
C LEU A 63 -8.62 11.71 14.38
N LEU A 64 -8.34 10.78 13.43
CA LEU A 64 -6.98 10.33 13.20
C LEU A 64 -6.12 11.37 12.47
N VAL A 65 -6.65 12.03 11.44
CA VAL A 65 -5.91 13.06 10.71
C VAL A 65 -5.59 14.27 11.58
N PRO A 66 -6.55 14.85 12.36
CA PRO A 66 -6.23 15.95 13.28
C PRO A 66 -5.22 15.60 14.36
N ALA A 67 -5.20 14.34 14.84
CA ALA A 67 -4.29 13.88 15.89
C ALA A 67 -2.91 13.45 15.36
N ALA A 68 -2.75 13.28 14.05
CA ALA A 68 -1.51 12.76 13.49
C ALA A 68 -0.39 13.81 13.44
N ASP A 69 0.81 13.46 13.87
CA ASP A 69 2.02 14.28 13.71
C ASP A 69 2.72 14.04 12.38
N ALA A 70 2.44 12.92 11.73
CA ALA A 70 2.88 12.58 10.38
C ALA A 70 1.92 11.58 9.73
N VAL A 71 1.95 11.51 8.40
CA VAL A 71 1.19 10.52 7.62
C VAL A 71 2.11 9.73 6.70
N VAL A 72 1.89 8.42 6.66
CA VAL A 72 2.53 7.51 5.70
C VAL A 72 1.48 7.01 4.71
N LEU A 73 1.64 7.35 3.44
CA LEU A 73 0.83 6.84 2.33
C LEU A 73 1.47 5.55 1.79
N ALA A 74 1.24 4.42 2.48
CA ALA A 74 1.80 3.12 2.11
C ALA A 74 0.90 2.35 1.13
N VAL A 75 0.57 2.99 0.01
CA VAL A 75 -0.28 2.46 -1.07
C VAL A 75 0.34 2.75 -2.44
N GLY A 76 -0.27 2.22 -3.51
CA GLY A 76 0.23 2.33 -4.87
C GLY A 76 0.83 1.00 -5.38
N GLY A 77 1.31 0.15 -4.49
CA GLY A 77 1.80 -1.18 -4.84
C GLY A 77 0.74 -2.06 -5.50
N MET A 78 -0.49 -2.04 -4.99
CA MET A 78 -1.61 -2.78 -5.57
C MET A 78 -2.13 -2.18 -6.88
N ASP A 79 -1.92 -0.88 -7.10
CA ASP A 79 -2.48 -0.13 -8.23
C ASP A 79 -1.92 -0.61 -9.57
N TYR A 80 -0.60 -0.81 -9.65
CA TYR A 80 0.07 -1.23 -10.89
C TYR A 80 -0.06 -2.72 -11.19
N LEU A 81 -0.48 -3.54 -10.21
CA LEU A 81 -0.53 -4.99 -10.38
C LEU A 81 -1.52 -5.41 -11.48
N PRO A 82 -1.13 -6.39 -12.30
CA PRO A 82 -2.00 -6.96 -13.31
C PRO A 82 -3.26 -7.57 -12.69
N THR A 83 -4.41 -7.32 -13.28
CA THR A 83 -5.67 -7.89 -12.81
C THR A 83 -6.51 -8.41 -13.97
N ALA A 84 -7.31 -9.45 -13.71
CA ALA A 84 -8.30 -9.93 -14.68
C ALA A 84 -9.49 -8.98 -14.84
N LEU A 85 -9.80 -8.21 -13.79
CA LEU A 85 -10.90 -7.24 -13.78
C LEU A 85 -10.41 -5.93 -13.14
N PRO A 86 -10.76 -4.77 -13.70
CA PRO A 86 -10.56 -3.49 -13.05
C PRO A 86 -11.15 -3.47 -11.64
N THR A 87 -10.57 -2.67 -10.75
CA THR A 87 -10.92 -2.65 -9.32
C THR A 87 -12.42 -2.48 -9.07
N HIS A 88 -13.09 -1.59 -9.79
CA HIS A 88 -14.52 -1.34 -9.61
C HIS A 88 -15.40 -2.56 -9.95
N LEU A 89 -15.02 -3.38 -10.95
CA LEU A 89 -15.74 -4.63 -11.27
C LEU A 89 -15.43 -5.72 -10.25
N ARG A 90 -14.17 -5.81 -9.78
CA ARG A 90 -13.77 -6.73 -8.73
C ARG A 90 -14.51 -6.47 -7.41
N GLU A 91 -14.67 -5.21 -7.02
CA GLU A 91 -15.48 -4.82 -5.87
C GLU A 91 -16.94 -5.26 -6.01
N GLY A 92 -17.49 -5.23 -7.21
CA GLY A 92 -18.85 -5.69 -7.51
C GLY A 92 -19.10 -7.16 -7.15
N ILE A 93 -18.07 -8.01 -7.18
CA ILE A 93 -18.19 -9.43 -6.79
C ILE A 93 -18.71 -9.58 -5.35
N ALA A 94 -18.35 -8.67 -4.44
CA ALA A 94 -18.79 -8.71 -3.04
C ALA A 94 -20.31 -8.55 -2.88
N PHE A 95 -20.96 -7.87 -3.83
CA PHE A 95 -22.41 -7.58 -3.81
C PHE A 95 -23.25 -8.64 -4.52
N LEU A 96 -22.65 -9.62 -5.16
CA LEU A 96 -23.39 -10.69 -5.84
C LEU A 96 -24.23 -11.50 -4.86
N ARG A 97 -25.47 -11.73 -5.24
CA ARG A 97 -26.47 -12.54 -4.53
C ARG A 97 -26.99 -13.64 -5.46
N PRO A 98 -27.34 -14.84 -4.95
CA PRO A 98 -27.15 -15.32 -3.58
C PRO A 98 -25.68 -15.70 -3.26
N ARG A 99 -25.38 -15.99 -2.00
CA ARG A 99 -24.01 -16.35 -1.54
C ARG A 99 -23.30 -17.45 -2.36
N PRO A 100 -23.96 -18.54 -2.80
CA PRO A 100 -23.32 -19.56 -3.64
C PRO A 100 -22.77 -18.99 -4.95
N VAL A 101 -23.56 -18.14 -5.64
CA VAL A 101 -23.12 -17.48 -6.89
C VAL A 101 -21.87 -16.64 -6.65
N ARG A 102 -21.87 -15.83 -5.60
CA ARG A 102 -20.70 -15.03 -5.22
C ARG A 102 -19.45 -15.90 -4.99
N ARG A 103 -19.60 -17.05 -4.30
CA ARG A 103 -18.51 -17.99 -4.05
C ARG A 103 -17.95 -18.58 -5.34
N VAL A 104 -18.82 -18.98 -6.28
CA VAL A 104 -18.43 -19.52 -7.57
C VAL A 104 -17.70 -18.46 -8.40
N VAL A 105 -18.27 -17.26 -8.53
CA VAL A 105 -17.66 -16.16 -9.28
C VAL A 105 -16.31 -15.77 -8.70
N ARG A 106 -16.20 -15.68 -7.38
CA ARG A 106 -14.91 -15.40 -6.70
C ARG A 106 -13.87 -16.47 -6.99
N ARG A 107 -14.25 -17.77 -6.95
CA ARG A 107 -13.33 -18.88 -7.28
C ARG A 107 -12.90 -18.82 -8.74
N ALA A 108 -13.83 -18.61 -9.65
CA ALA A 108 -13.56 -18.48 -11.09
C ALA A 108 -12.61 -17.29 -11.36
N TYR A 109 -12.87 -16.15 -10.73
CA TYR A 109 -11.99 -14.97 -10.80
C TYR A 109 -10.57 -15.30 -10.34
N LEU A 110 -10.41 -15.88 -9.15
CA LEU A 110 -9.08 -16.22 -8.60
C LEU A 110 -8.33 -17.24 -9.48
N ALA A 111 -9.03 -18.23 -10.06
CA ALA A 111 -8.44 -19.20 -10.97
C ALA A 111 -8.05 -18.61 -12.33
N ALA A 112 -8.83 -17.62 -12.82
CA ALA A 112 -8.56 -16.94 -14.08
C ALA A 112 -7.45 -15.89 -13.97
N GLN A 113 -7.27 -15.28 -12.79
CA GLN A 113 -6.39 -14.15 -12.55
C GLN A 113 -4.96 -14.35 -13.10
N PRO A 114 -4.22 -15.45 -12.79
CA PRO A 114 -2.86 -15.63 -13.29
C PRO A 114 -2.78 -15.81 -14.82
N ARG A 115 -3.82 -16.48 -15.41
CA ARG A 115 -3.89 -16.68 -16.86
C ARG A 115 -4.17 -15.36 -17.58
N MET A 116 -5.11 -14.56 -17.07
CA MET A 116 -5.45 -13.25 -17.62
C MET A 116 -4.29 -12.27 -17.49
N ALA A 117 -3.61 -12.24 -16.36
CA ALA A 117 -2.43 -11.40 -16.15
C ALA A 117 -1.34 -11.70 -17.19
N ARG A 118 -1.10 -12.97 -17.50
CA ARG A 118 -0.16 -13.40 -18.56
C ARG A 118 -0.65 -13.05 -19.95
N TRP A 119 -1.93 -13.36 -20.27
CA TRP A 119 -2.51 -13.11 -21.59
C TRP A 119 -2.54 -11.63 -21.94
N THR A 120 -2.94 -10.78 -21.01
CA THR A 120 -2.97 -9.33 -21.19
C THR A 120 -1.58 -8.68 -21.12
N ARG A 121 -0.53 -9.47 -20.81
CA ARG A 121 0.83 -8.97 -20.58
C ARG A 121 0.89 -7.82 -19.56
N GLY A 122 0.03 -7.84 -18.55
CA GLY A 122 -0.05 -6.82 -17.52
C GLY A 122 -0.65 -5.48 -17.98
N ARG A 123 -1.30 -5.42 -19.15
CA ARG A 123 -1.93 -4.17 -19.65
C ARG A 123 -3.16 -3.75 -18.85
N ILE A 124 -3.90 -4.73 -18.30
CA ILE A 124 -5.04 -4.46 -17.41
C ILE A 124 -4.49 -4.38 -15.99
N ARG A 125 -4.51 -3.20 -15.40
CA ARG A 125 -4.04 -2.91 -14.05
C ARG A 125 -5.21 -2.71 -13.09
N ALA A 126 -4.96 -2.88 -11.80
CA ALA A 126 -5.99 -2.65 -10.77
C ALA A 126 -6.47 -1.18 -10.80
N LEU A 127 -5.54 -0.24 -10.99
CA LEU A 127 -5.84 1.18 -11.23
C LEU A 127 -4.87 1.74 -12.28
N PRO A 128 -5.35 2.47 -13.30
CA PRO A 128 -4.49 3.18 -14.24
C PRO A 128 -3.62 4.23 -13.54
N GLN A 129 -2.35 4.38 -13.92
CA GLN A 129 -1.39 5.28 -13.27
C GLN A 129 -1.93 6.70 -13.07
N ARG A 130 -2.53 7.30 -14.10
CA ARG A 130 -3.11 8.64 -14.00
C ARG A 130 -4.17 8.77 -12.89
N LEU A 131 -4.91 7.70 -12.63
CA LEU A 131 -5.90 7.70 -11.54
C LEU A 131 -5.23 7.49 -10.19
N THR A 132 -4.16 6.70 -10.11
CA THR A 132 -3.34 6.56 -8.91
C THR A 132 -2.79 7.92 -8.50
N ASP A 133 -2.13 8.62 -9.42
CA ASP A 133 -1.54 9.94 -9.20
C ASP A 133 -2.62 10.96 -8.77
N GLY A 134 -3.76 10.98 -9.45
CA GLY A 134 -4.89 11.86 -9.11
C GLY A 134 -5.41 11.61 -7.69
N TYR A 135 -5.65 10.35 -7.31
CA TYR A 135 -6.11 10.02 -5.95
C TYR A 135 -5.07 10.31 -4.88
N LEU A 136 -3.79 10.10 -5.15
CA LEU A 136 -2.72 10.46 -4.22
C LEU A 136 -2.64 11.99 -4.04
N THR A 137 -2.78 12.76 -5.12
CA THR A 137 -2.86 14.22 -5.10
C THR A 137 -4.05 14.71 -4.26
N ASP A 138 -5.23 14.10 -4.47
CA ASP A 138 -6.42 14.40 -3.68
C ASP A 138 -6.21 14.08 -2.19
N CYS A 139 -5.52 12.96 -1.87
CA CYS A 139 -5.18 12.60 -0.49
C CYS A 139 -4.27 13.65 0.16
N VAL A 140 -3.18 14.03 -0.51
CA VAL A 140 -2.23 15.03 0.00
C VAL A 140 -2.91 16.39 0.19
N THR A 141 -3.73 16.80 -0.77
CA THR A 141 -4.50 18.04 -0.69
C THR A 141 -5.45 18.03 0.52
N ALA A 142 -6.20 16.94 0.71
CA ALA A 142 -7.10 16.80 1.85
C ALA A 142 -6.34 16.81 3.19
N LEU A 143 -5.23 16.09 3.30
CA LEU A 143 -4.41 16.06 4.52
C LEU A 143 -3.85 17.43 4.86
N ARG A 144 -3.30 18.13 3.88
CA ARG A 144 -2.74 19.49 4.07
C ARG A 144 -3.81 20.54 4.33
N SER A 145 -5.05 20.34 3.87
CA SER A 145 -6.16 21.25 4.18
C SER A 145 -6.59 21.15 5.65
N VAL A 146 -6.48 19.95 6.26
CA VAL A 146 -6.80 19.74 7.69
C VAL A 146 -5.61 20.15 8.58
N ARG A 147 -4.41 19.79 8.20
CA ARG A 147 -3.15 20.07 8.93
C ARG A 147 -2.10 20.66 7.99
N PRO A 148 -2.08 22.00 7.76
CA PRO A 148 -1.01 22.66 7.02
C PRO A 148 0.36 22.35 7.65
N GLY A 149 1.33 21.95 6.82
CA GLY A 149 2.67 21.59 7.31
C GLY A 149 2.81 20.17 7.87
N LEU A 150 1.74 19.35 7.84
CA LEU A 150 1.81 17.94 8.24
C LEU A 150 2.85 17.19 7.40
N PRO A 151 3.87 16.55 8.01
CA PRO A 151 4.79 15.68 7.31
C PRO A 151 4.05 14.52 6.66
N ILE A 152 4.24 14.36 5.35
CA ILE A 152 3.65 13.26 4.58
C ILE A 152 4.77 12.57 3.82
N ILE A 153 4.89 11.26 3.96
CA ILE A 153 5.76 10.43 3.13
C ILE A 153 4.95 9.40 2.37
N GLY A 154 5.47 8.95 1.24
CA GLY A 154 4.89 7.88 0.46
C GLY A 154 5.85 6.70 0.29
N ILE A 155 5.38 5.62 -0.34
CA ILE A 155 6.22 4.49 -0.74
C ILE A 155 6.27 4.39 -2.25
N LEU A 156 7.44 4.08 -2.80
CA LEU A 156 7.54 3.59 -4.17
C LEU A 156 7.01 2.15 -4.23
N PRO A 157 6.39 1.73 -5.35
CA PRO A 157 5.85 0.39 -5.49
C PRO A 157 6.88 -0.68 -5.12
N PRO A 158 6.63 -1.55 -4.11
CA PRO A 158 7.56 -2.60 -3.73
C PRO A 158 7.63 -3.70 -4.78
N ARG A 159 8.72 -4.47 -4.77
CA ARG A 159 8.86 -5.67 -5.60
C ARG A 159 8.14 -6.86 -4.96
N HIS A 160 7.71 -7.80 -5.80
CA HIS A 160 7.07 -9.04 -5.38
C HIS A 160 7.45 -10.23 -6.30
N ARG A 161 7.18 -11.45 -5.83
CA ARG A 161 7.29 -12.70 -6.62
C ARG A 161 5.96 -13.47 -6.67
N ALA A 162 4.85 -12.76 -6.49
CA ALA A 162 3.54 -13.37 -6.40
C ALA A 162 3.08 -13.98 -7.74
N ALA A 163 2.92 -15.30 -7.76
CA ALA A 163 2.44 -16.05 -8.92
C ALA A 163 1.03 -15.61 -9.35
N ALA A 164 0.19 -15.17 -8.41
CA ALA A 164 -1.15 -14.64 -8.66
C ALA A 164 -1.14 -13.43 -9.61
N PHE A 165 -0.05 -12.67 -9.64
CA PHE A 165 0.12 -11.49 -10.50
C PHE A 165 1.14 -11.73 -11.64
N GLY A 166 1.49 -12.99 -11.89
CA GLY A 166 2.35 -13.40 -13.00
C GLY A 166 3.83 -13.53 -12.64
N SER A 167 4.23 -13.34 -11.40
CA SER A 167 5.62 -13.39 -10.89
C SER A 167 6.61 -12.45 -11.59
N GLU A 168 6.23 -11.85 -12.71
CA GLU A 168 7.03 -10.91 -13.47
C GLU A 168 6.65 -9.48 -13.07
N LEU A 169 7.65 -8.66 -12.82
CA LEU A 169 7.48 -7.24 -12.45
C LEU A 169 7.14 -6.35 -13.67
N ARG A 170 6.29 -6.84 -14.57
CA ARG A 170 5.89 -6.06 -15.75
C ARG A 170 5.19 -4.77 -15.34
N GLY A 171 5.75 -3.67 -15.79
CA GLY A 171 5.24 -2.33 -15.48
C GLY A 171 5.65 -1.80 -14.11
N HIS A 172 6.43 -2.54 -13.32
CA HIS A 172 6.97 -2.06 -12.05
C HIS A 172 7.84 -0.81 -12.25
N GLU A 173 8.82 -0.87 -13.16
CA GLU A 173 9.72 0.25 -13.43
C GLU A 173 8.96 1.52 -13.83
N ALA A 174 7.99 1.38 -14.74
CA ALA A 174 7.15 2.51 -15.15
C ALA A 174 6.32 3.08 -13.99
N ALA A 175 5.78 2.21 -13.12
CA ALA A 175 5.03 2.64 -11.94
C ALA A 175 5.97 3.28 -10.89
N TRP A 176 7.16 2.73 -10.71
CA TRP A 176 8.19 3.28 -9.81
C TRP A 176 8.64 4.67 -10.26
N LEU A 177 8.96 4.84 -11.55
CA LEU A 177 9.32 6.15 -12.12
C LEU A 177 8.19 7.16 -11.99
N ALA A 178 6.96 6.77 -12.27
CA ALA A 178 5.80 7.64 -12.13
C ALA A 178 5.56 8.06 -10.67
N ALA A 179 5.61 7.12 -9.73
CA ALA A 179 5.45 7.43 -8.31
C ALA A 179 6.56 8.35 -7.79
N ARG A 180 7.80 8.15 -8.24
CA ARG A 180 8.93 9.02 -7.90
C ARG A 180 8.74 10.44 -8.45
N ALA A 181 8.30 10.57 -9.71
CA ALA A 181 8.01 11.86 -10.32
C ALA A 181 6.87 12.58 -9.61
N TRP A 182 5.79 11.86 -9.29
CA TRP A 182 4.67 12.36 -8.51
C TRP A 182 5.10 12.87 -7.12
N GLY A 183 5.93 12.11 -6.41
CA GLY A 183 6.46 12.51 -5.11
C GLY A 183 7.26 13.81 -5.19
N ALA A 184 8.12 13.95 -6.21
CA ALA A 184 8.89 15.17 -6.43
C ALA A 184 8.00 16.37 -6.80
N GLU A 185 6.96 16.19 -7.60
CA GLU A 185 6.01 17.23 -8.00
C GLU A 185 5.19 17.76 -6.81
N HIS A 186 4.89 16.88 -5.84
CA HIS A 186 3.99 17.21 -4.73
C HIS A 186 4.70 17.43 -3.39
N ASP A 187 6.04 17.51 -3.40
CA ASP A 187 6.86 17.62 -2.17
C ASP A 187 6.52 16.52 -1.15
N VAL A 188 6.40 15.26 -1.63
CA VAL A 188 6.20 14.07 -0.81
C VAL A 188 7.43 13.18 -0.93
N PRO A 189 8.27 13.08 0.11
CA PRO A 189 9.39 12.15 0.12
C PRO A 189 8.89 10.71 -0.04
N MET A 190 9.50 9.95 -0.97
CA MET A 190 9.11 8.59 -1.31
C MET A 190 10.17 7.60 -0.82
N ALA A 191 9.76 6.68 0.06
CA ALA A 191 10.63 5.58 0.48
C ALA A 191 10.77 4.53 -0.64
N ASP A 192 12.00 4.22 -1.05
CA ASP A 192 12.26 3.13 -2.00
C ASP A 192 12.42 1.81 -1.26
N LEU A 193 11.38 1.02 -1.26
CA LEU A 193 11.36 -0.29 -0.61
C LEU A 193 11.99 -1.41 -1.46
N ALA A 194 12.30 -1.16 -2.73
CA ALA A 194 12.84 -2.20 -3.61
C ALA A 194 14.20 -2.74 -3.13
N PRO A 195 15.21 -1.91 -2.79
CA PRO A 195 16.48 -2.41 -2.27
C PRO A 195 16.35 -3.08 -0.90
N VAL A 196 15.36 -2.68 -0.10
CA VAL A 196 15.11 -3.24 1.23
C VAL A 196 14.46 -4.62 1.15
N VAL A 197 13.48 -4.80 0.26
CA VAL A 197 12.69 -6.03 0.15
C VAL A 197 13.37 -7.09 -0.73
N GLN A 198 14.14 -6.69 -1.75
CA GLN A 198 14.74 -7.61 -2.72
C GLN A 198 15.61 -8.71 -2.09
N PRO A 199 16.50 -8.44 -1.12
CA PRO A 199 17.32 -9.47 -0.49
C PRO A 199 16.49 -10.55 0.23
N HIS A 200 15.34 -10.17 0.80
CA HIS A 200 14.43 -11.10 1.45
C HIS A 200 13.67 -11.95 0.45
N LEU A 201 13.24 -11.37 -0.67
CA LEU A 201 12.64 -12.12 -1.78
C LEU A 201 13.62 -13.12 -2.38
N ASP A 202 14.89 -12.73 -2.55
CA ASP A 202 15.93 -13.60 -3.10
C ASP A 202 16.25 -14.78 -2.18
N ALA A 203 16.23 -14.54 -0.88
CA ALA A 203 16.45 -15.55 0.15
C ALA A 203 15.20 -16.38 0.49
N GLY A 204 14.05 -16.11 -0.16
CA GLY A 204 12.79 -16.82 0.13
C GLY A 204 12.22 -16.58 1.53
N ARG A 205 12.56 -15.44 2.16
CA ARG A 205 12.15 -15.08 3.54
C ARG A 205 10.84 -14.28 3.61
N GLY A 206 10.04 -14.29 2.55
CA GLY A 206 8.73 -13.66 2.51
C GLY A 206 7.59 -14.62 2.86
N ASN A 207 6.37 -14.13 2.72
CA ASN A 207 5.19 -14.98 2.74
C ASN A 207 5.20 -15.92 1.52
N PRO A 208 4.75 -17.18 1.65
CA PRO A 208 4.65 -18.13 0.53
C PRO A 208 3.84 -17.64 -0.67
N ASP A 209 2.98 -16.64 -0.50
CA ASP A 209 2.23 -16.03 -1.60
C ASP A 209 3.09 -15.14 -2.53
N GLY A 210 4.32 -14.82 -2.10
CA GLY A 210 5.28 -14.00 -2.83
C GLY A 210 4.93 -12.50 -2.91
N LEU A 211 3.92 -12.05 -2.17
CA LEU A 211 3.48 -10.66 -2.11
C LEU A 211 3.75 -10.02 -0.74
N HIS A 212 3.33 -10.69 0.33
CA HIS A 212 3.41 -10.15 1.68
C HIS A 212 4.79 -10.36 2.30
N PHE A 213 5.11 -9.52 3.29
CA PHE A 213 6.41 -9.48 3.91
C PHE A 213 6.62 -10.61 4.94
N GLY A 214 7.88 -11.07 5.07
CA GLY A 214 8.35 -11.80 6.24
C GLY A 214 8.70 -10.82 7.37
N TRP A 215 8.94 -11.37 8.59
CA TRP A 215 9.24 -10.51 9.75
C TRP A 215 10.49 -9.65 9.58
N GLU A 216 11.52 -10.18 8.94
CA GLU A 216 12.74 -9.42 8.66
C GLU A 216 12.47 -8.28 7.66
N SER A 217 11.65 -8.54 6.63
CA SER A 217 11.24 -7.49 5.68
C SER A 217 10.41 -6.40 6.38
N HIS A 218 9.49 -6.79 7.29
CA HIS A 218 8.74 -5.80 8.08
C HIS A 218 9.66 -4.91 8.89
N ARG A 219 10.66 -5.52 9.57
CA ARG A 219 11.64 -4.77 10.36
C ARG A 219 12.41 -3.77 9.50
N ASP A 220 12.97 -4.24 8.40
CA ASP A 220 13.83 -3.41 7.56
C ASP A 220 13.02 -2.32 6.82
N VAL A 221 11.78 -2.60 6.44
CA VAL A 221 10.84 -1.61 5.90
C VAL A 221 10.47 -0.57 6.95
N GLY A 222 10.23 -0.98 8.20
CA GLY A 222 9.93 -0.05 9.30
C GLY A 222 11.08 0.93 9.53
N HIS A 223 12.33 0.45 9.58
CA HIS A 223 13.53 1.29 9.72
C HIS A 223 13.70 2.25 8.52
N GLU A 224 13.48 1.77 7.30
CA GLU A 224 13.58 2.62 6.11
C GLU A 224 12.54 3.75 6.12
N LEU A 225 11.30 3.44 6.47
CA LEU A 225 10.24 4.46 6.59
C LEU A 225 10.55 5.47 7.71
N ALA A 226 11.07 5.00 8.85
CA ALA A 226 11.52 5.88 9.93
C ALA A 226 12.65 6.80 9.46
N ARG A 227 13.62 6.28 8.73
CA ARG A 227 14.72 7.05 8.14
C ARG A 227 14.21 8.15 7.20
N VAL A 228 13.27 7.81 6.31
CA VAL A 228 12.69 8.78 5.36
C VAL A 228 11.90 9.85 6.11
N LEU A 229 11.10 9.46 7.09
CA LEU A 229 10.30 10.41 7.87
C LEU A 229 11.17 11.37 8.69
N ARG A 230 12.29 10.89 9.28
CA ARG A 230 13.25 11.76 9.98
C ARG A 230 13.86 12.84 9.07
N SER A 231 14.00 12.56 7.78
CA SER A 231 14.51 13.52 6.81
C SER A 231 13.43 14.48 6.26
N CYS A 232 12.18 14.24 6.63
CA CYS A 232 11.06 15.03 6.14
C CYS A 232 11.02 16.40 6.83
N PRO A 233 10.91 17.52 6.07
CA PRO A 233 10.68 18.83 6.68
C PRO A 233 9.42 18.83 7.55
N GLY A 234 9.53 19.38 8.75
CA GLY A 234 8.42 19.47 9.70
C GLY A 234 8.27 18.26 10.63
N TRP A 235 9.07 17.20 10.50
CA TRP A 235 9.14 16.16 11.52
C TRP A 235 9.80 16.77 12.77
N PRO A 236 9.23 16.60 13.98
CA PRO A 236 9.78 17.20 15.18
C PRO A 236 11.21 16.72 15.42
N PRO A 237 12.19 17.61 15.64
CA PRO A 237 13.47 17.19 16.13
C PRO A 237 13.29 16.61 17.53
N ARG A 238 13.96 15.50 17.83
CA ARG A 238 14.11 15.00 19.21
C ARG A 238 15.00 15.91 20.01
#